data_82d4f558f83ddcc920075f88ee2ad9ff
#
_entry.id   82d4f558f83ddcc920075f88ee2ad9ff
#
_cell.length_a   1.000
_cell.length_b   1.000
_cell.length_c   1.000
_cell.angle_alpha   90.00
_cell.angle_beta   90.00
_cell.angle_gamma   90.00
#
_symmetry.space_group_name_H-M   'P 1'
#
loop_
_entity.id
_entity.type
_entity.pdbx_description
1 polymer ?
#
loop_
_entity_poly.entity_id
_entity_poly.type
_entity_poly.pdbx_seq_one_letter_code
_entity_poly.pdbx_strand_id
1 'polypeptide(L)'
;WAGRGMQPQNFKRMDTDEEVAWAAQAVDLLGDPRISAADVLTAIEMFTGQPALEVLSLCARPMLVAAPGKKLIDADFSNIEGGINAWLAGEDWKLQAFRDYDAGVGPDLYKVTASRVLGKPVEEITKAERQNQGKVPELACGYQGGVHAFQKMGAKYGVSIPDKHALQIVRDWREADPAIVQSWYD
;
A
#
# COMPACT_ATOMS: atom_id res chain seq x y z
N TRP A 1 5.36 3.45 -16.79
CA TRP A 1 6.56 4.28 -17.00
C TRP A 1 7.74 3.66 -16.27
N ALA A 2 8.66 3.05 -17.00
CA ALA A 2 9.88 2.48 -16.44
C ALA A 2 11.03 3.47 -16.72
N GLY A 3 11.33 4.34 -15.73
CA GLY A 3 12.46 5.25 -15.81
C GLY A 3 13.77 4.45 -15.82
N ARG A 4 14.63 4.72 -16.78
CA ARG A 4 16.00 4.20 -16.76
C ARG A 4 16.83 5.09 -15.84
N GLY A 5 16.86 4.78 -14.56
CA GLY A 5 17.58 5.56 -13.57
C GLY A 5 16.97 5.44 -12.18
N MET A 6 17.08 6.50 -11.40
CA MET A 6 16.53 6.56 -10.05
C MET A 6 14.99 6.48 -10.09
N GLN A 7 14.41 5.61 -9.27
CA GLN A 7 12.97 5.44 -9.13
C GLN A 7 12.52 5.87 -7.73
N PRO A 8 12.28 7.16 -7.50
CA PRO A 8 11.97 7.71 -6.16
C PRO A 8 10.74 7.10 -5.51
N GLN A 9 9.76 6.65 -6.32
CA GLN A 9 8.56 5.97 -5.84
C GLN A 9 8.86 4.65 -5.11
N ASN A 10 10.01 4.01 -5.42
CA ASN A 10 10.43 2.74 -4.82
C ASN A 10 11.32 2.92 -3.58
N PHE A 11 11.67 4.16 -3.21
CA PHE A 11 12.44 4.41 -2.00
C PHE A 11 11.64 4.00 -0.77
N LYS A 12 12.32 3.38 0.19
CA LYS A 12 11.71 2.94 1.45
C LYS A 12 11.00 4.12 2.13
N ARG A 13 9.81 3.88 2.66
CA ARG A 13 9.06 4.86 3.47
C ARG A 13 9.47 4.68 4.93
N MET A 14 9.38 5.75 5.68
CA MET A 14 9.46 5.74 7.13
C MET A 14 8.01 5.65 7.66
N ASP A 15 7.70 4.55 8.33
CA ASP A 15 6.33 4.26 8.77
C ASP A 15 6.14 4.56 10.27
N THR A 16 7.24 4.81 11.00
CA THR A 16 7.25 5.10 12.45
C THR A 16 8.10 6.33 12.78
N ASP A 17 7.78 6.98 13.91
CA ASP A 17 8.57 8.11 14.41
C ASP A 17 10.00 7.69 14.77
N GLU A 18 10.20 6.43 15.13
CA GLU A 18 11.50 5.85 15.43
C GLU A 18 12.37 5.76 14.17
N GLU A 19 11.82 5.31 13.05
CA GLU A 19 12.52 5.29 11.75
C GLU A 19 12.87 6.70 11.27
N VAL A 20 12.03 7.69 11.54
CA VAL A 20 12.31 9.10 11.25
C VAL A 20 13.51 9.59 12.08
N ALA A 21 13.55 9.25 13.37
CA ALA A 21 14.67 9.61 14.24
C ALA A 21 15.97 8.92 13.81
N TRP A 22 15.93 7.64 13.44
CA TRP A 22 17.09 6.92 12.93
C TRP A 22 17.64 7.53 11.64
N ALA A 23 16.77 7.87 10.70
CA ALA A 23 17.16 8.49 9.44
C ALA A 23 17.82 9.87 9.69
N ALA A 24 17.27 10.69 10.59
CA ALA A 24 17.84 12.00 10.93
C ALA A 24 19.25 11.85 11.51
N GLN A 25 19.44 10.96 12.49
CA GLN A 25 20.76 10.72 13.09
C GLN A 25 21.77 10.14 12.07
N ALA A 26 21.32 9.26 11.19
CA ALA A 26 22.18 8.72 10.14
C ALA A 26 22.62 9.81 9.15
N VAL A 27 21.75 10.74 8.78
CA VAL A 27 22.08 11.88 7.92
C VAL A 27 23.10 12.80 8.59
N ASP A 28 22.95 13.07 9.88
CA ASP A 28 23.93 13.89 10.64
C ASP A 28 25.32 13.23 10.67
N LEU A 29 25.38 11.91 10.89
CA LEU A 29 26.63 11.15 10.85
C LEU A 29 27.29 11.16 9.46
N LEU A 30 26.49 10.99 8.41
CA LEU A 30 26.96 11.04 7.02
C LEU A 30 27.45 12.42 6.61
N GLY A 31 26.90 13.47 7.21
CA GLY A 31 27.27 14.86 6.97
C GLY A 31 28.57 15.31 7.66
N ASP A 32 29.10 14.53 8.62
CA ASP A 32 30.34 14.87 9.34
C ASP A 32 31.58 14.34 8.60
N PRO A 33 32.39 15.21 7.97
CA PRO A 33 33.56 14.78 7.20
C PRO A 33 34.70 14.19 8.05
N ARG A 34 34.58 14.25 9.38
CA ARG A 34 35.59 13.71 10.31
C ARG A 34 35.36 12.23 10.61
N ILE A 35 34.18 11.70 10.28
CA ILE A 35 33.80 10.30 10.56
C ILE A 35 34.03 9.48 9.29
N SER A 36 34.74 8.34 9.44
CA SER A 36 34.89 7.44 8.30
C SER A 36 33.60 6.71 7.96
N ALA A 37 33.43 6.27 6.69
CA ALA A 37 32.28 5.51 6.29
C ALA A 37 32.06 4.23 7.12
N ALA A 38 33.15 3.57 7.51
CA ALA A 38 33.09 2.36 8.35
C ALA A 38 32.57 2.69 9.77
N ASP A 39 33.02 3.83 10.33
CA ASP A 39 32.57 4.27 11.67
C ASP A 39 31.09 4.70 11.62
N VAL A 40 30.65 5.33 10.52
CA VAL A 40 29.23 5.68 10.31
C VAL A 40 28.36 4.43 10.34
N LEU A 41 28.74 3.37 9.58
CA LEU A 41 27.97 2.12 9.58
C LEU A 41 27.90 1.50 10.98
N THR A 42 29.03 1.44 11.67
CA THR A 42 29.11 0.90 13.03
C THR A 42 28.25 1.74 14.00
N ALA A 43 28.33 3.07 13.93
CA ALA A 43 27.53 3.94 14.78
C ALA A 43 26.03 3.76 14.55
N ILE A 44 25.58 3.65 13.29
CA ILE A 44 24.18 3.41 12.95
C ILE A 44 23.69 2.10 13.60
N GLU A 45 24.43 1.01 13.46
CA GLU A 45 24.07 -0.27 14.07
C GLU A 45 24.03 -0.21 15.60
N MET A 46 24.95 0.53 16.21
CA MET A 46 25.00 0.70 17.66
C MET A 46 23.79 1.47 18.22
N PHE A 47 23.37 2.54 17.58
CA PHE A 47 22.27 3.35 18.14
C PHE A 47 20.87 2.85 17.73
N THR A 48 20.74 2.13 16.59
CA THR A 48 19.44 1.63 16.12
C THR A 48 19.18 0.16 16.47
N GLY A 49 20.24 -0.62 16.66
CA GLY A 49 20.13 -2.07 16.74
C GLY A 49 19.71 -2.74 15.42
N GLN A 50 19.70 -1.99 14.31
CA GLN A 50 19.30 -2.44 12.98
C GLN A 50 20.49 -2.50 12.02
N PRO A 51 20.46 -3.34 10.97
CA PRO A 51 21.49 -3.34 9.94
C PRO A 51 21.64 -1.94 9.32
N ALA A 52 22.86 -1.43 9.24
CA ALA A 52 23.14 -0.07 8.79
C ALA A 52 22.54 0.25 7.41
N LEU A 53 22.59 -0.70 6.46
CA LEU A 53 22.03 -0.52 5.12
C LEU A 53 20.51 -0.37 5.12
N GLU A 54 19.81 -0.98 6.06
CA GLU A 54 18.36 -0.79 6.20
C GLU A 54 18.04 0.62 6.66
N VAL A 55 18.76 1.14 7.64
CA VAL A 55 18.60 2.51 8.12
C VAL A 55 18.97 3.53 7.02
N LEU A 56 20.09 3.32 6.32
CA LEU A 56 20.52 4.18 5.22
C LEU A 56 19.50 4.19 4.08
N SER A 57 18.79 3.09 3.84
CA SER A 57 17.72 3.05 2.83
C SER A 57 16.56 4.00 3.16
N LEU A 58 16.31 4.30 4.43
CA LEU A 58 15.32 5.27 4.88
C LEU A 58 15.73 6.71 4.55
N CYS A 59 17.04 6.99 4.52
CA CYS A 59 17.56 8.33 4.23
C CYS A 59 17.37 8.77 2.77
N ALA A 60 17.17 7.83 1.84
CA ALA A 60 17.12 8.13 0.41
C ALA A 60 15.93 9.03 0.02
N ARG A 61 14.75 8.80 0.61
CA ARG A 61 13.53 9.59 0.30
C ARG A 61 13.60 11.04 0.79
N PRO A 62 14.01 11.35 2.04
CA PRO A 62 14.19 12.72 2.52
C PRO A 62 15.25 13.54 1.77
N MET A 63 16.19 12.89 1.11
CA MET A 63 17.20 13.57 0.28
C MET A 63 16.61 14.18 -0.99
N LEU A 64 15.40 13.81 -1.38
CA LEU A 64 14.70 14.41 -2.50
C LEU A 64 14.10 15.75 -2.06
N VAL A 65 14.79 16.83 -2.33
CA VAL A 65 14.34 18.18 -2.00
C VAL A 65 14.10 19.00 -3.28
N ALA A 66 13.11 19.90 -3.23
CA ALA A 66 12.90 20.82 -4.33
C ALA A 66 14.07 21.83 -4.43
N ALA A 67 14.44 22.18 -5.64
CA ALA A 67 15.39 23.28 -5.86
C ALA A 67 14.82 24.60 -5.30
N PRO A 68 15.66 25.59 -4.93
CA PRO A 68 15.21 26.87 -4.44
C PRO A 68 14.13 27.51 -5.33
N GLY A 69 13.03 27.93 -4.73
CA GLY A 69 11.87 28.49 -5.43
C GLY A 69 10.99 27.49 -6.20
N LYS A 70 11.25 26.19 -6.08
CA LYS A 70 10.43 25.11 -6.66
C LYS A 70 9.72 24.33 -5.58
N LYS A 71 8.72 23.51 -6.01
CA LYS A 71 8.01 22.57 -5.16
C LYS A 71 8.11 21.17 -5.78
N LEU A 72 8.23 20.15 -4.95
CA LEU A 72 7.95 18.77 -5.37
C LEU A 72 6.44 18.56 -5.30
N ILE A 73 5.92 17.94 -6.35
CA ILE A 73 4.53 17.51 -6.40
C ILE A 73 4.57 15.99 -6.50
N ASP A 74 3.97 15.34 -5.51
CA ASP A 74 3.74 13.89 -5.50
C ASP A 74 2.24 13.66 -5.74
N ALA A 75 1.93 12.87 -6.76
CA ALA A 75 0.56 12.53 -7.12
C ALA A 75 0.51 11.09 -7.59
N ASP A 76 -0.43 10.33 -7.08
CA ASP A 76 -0.69 8.95 -7.45
C ASP A 76 -2.18 8.73 -7.63
N PHE A 77 -2.55 7.85 -8.55
CA PHE A 77 -3.94 7.47 -8.73
C PHE A 77 -4.37 6.49 -7.62
N SER A 78 -5.44 6.84 -6.92
CA SER A 78 -5.98 5.95 -5.91
C SER A 78 -6.58 4.70 -6.55
N ASN A 79 -6.03 3.52 -6.23
CA ASN A 79 -6.54 2.21 -6.66
C ASN A 79 -6.77 2.09 -8.17
N ILE A 80 -5.83 2.59 -8.99
CA ILE A 80 -5.94 2.62 -10.46
C ILE A 80 -6.14 1.22 -11.06
N GLU A 81 -5.48 0.20 -10.51
CA GLU A 81 -5.58 -1.18 -10.98
C GLU A 81 -7.00 -1.72 -10.79
N GLY A 82 -7.62 -1.49 -9.63
CA GLY A 82 -9.01 -1.88 -9.36
C GLY A 82 -10.00 -1.15 -10.27
N GLY A 83 -9.75 0.16 -10.55
CA GLY A 83 -10.57 0.94 -11.46
C GLY A 83 -10.52 0.42 -12.91
N ILE A 84 -9.33 0.14 -13.42
CA ILE A 84 -9.15 -0.41 -14.77
C ILE A 84 -9.76 -1.81 -14.86
N ASN A 85 -9.57 -2.66 -13.86
CA ASN A 85 -10.15 -4.00 -13.81
C ASN A 85 -11.69 -3.96 -13.85
N ALA A 86 -12.28 -3.09 -13.04
CA ALA A 86 -13.73 -2.88 -13.03
C ALA A 86 -14.24 -2.34 -14.38
N TRP A 87 -13.50 -1.45 -15.02
CA TRP A 87 -13.87 -0.90 -16.32
C TRP A 87 -13.82 -1.95 -17.43
N LEU A 88 -12.76 -2.74 -17.49
CA LEU A 88 -12.60 -3.81 -18.48
C LEU A 88 -13.65 -4.90 -18.33
N ALA A 89 -13.98 -5.26 -17.09
CA ALA A 89 -14.96 -6.30 -16.78
C ALA A 89 -16.43 -5.80 -16.86
N GLY A 90 -16.67 -4.48 -16.84
CA GLY A 90 -18.01 -3.92 -16.75
C GLY A 90 -18.65 -4.07 -15.36
N GLU A 91 -17.86 -3.99 -14.27
CA GLU A 91 -18.37 -4.08 -12.89
C GLU A 91 -18.96 -2.74 -12.45
N ASP A 92 -20.24 -2.52 -12.83
CA ASP A 92 -20.91 -1.22 -12.74
C ASP A 92 -20.95 -0.61 -11.33
N TRP A 93 -21.19 -1.42 -10.30
CA TRP A 93 -21.27 -0.90 -8.93
C TRP A 93 -19.93 -0.32 -8.49
N LYS A 94 -18.83 -0.97 -8.90
CA LYS A 94 -17.47 -0.55 -8.56
C LYS A 94 -17.10 0.74 -9.30
N LEU A 95 -17.48 0.83 -10.56
CA LEU A 95 -17.33 2.06 -11.34
C LEU A 95 -18.12 3.21 -10.74
N GLN A 96 -19.34 2.94 -10.24
CA GLN A 96 -20.15 3.97 -9.57
C GLN A 96 -19.49 4.39 -8.25
N ALA A 97 -18.96 3.46 -7.46
CA ALA A 97 -18.22 3.78 -6.22
C ALA A 97 -16.99 4.68 -6.47
N PHE A 98 -16.27 4.48 -7.56
CA PHE A 98 -15.20 5.40 -7.97
C PHE A 98 -15.71 6.79 -8.30
N ARG A 99 -16.79 6.89 -9.08
CA ARG A 99 -17.40 8.19 -9.44
C ARG A 99 -17.89 8.95 -8.20
N ASP A 100 -18.52 8.25 -7.27
CA ASP A 100 -19.01 8.84 -6.03
C ASP A 100 -17.87 9.33 -5.13
N TYR A 101 -16.79 8.58 -5.07
CA TYR A 101 -15.58 8.97 -4.33
C TYR A 101 -14.91 10.20 -4.96
N ASP A 102 -14.74 10.22 -6.27
CA ASP A 102 -14.13 11.34 -6.99
C ASP A 102 -14.99 12.61 -6.90
N ALA A 103 -16.32 12.47 -6.85
CA ALA A 103 -17.25 13.56 -6.62
C ALA A 103 -17.31 14.02 -5.14
N GLY A 104 -16.64 13.31 -4.22
CA GLY A 104 -16.66 13.63 -2.78
C GLY A 104 -17.98 13.31 -2.09
N VAL A 105 -18.84 12.48 -2.69
CA VAL A 105 -20.16 12.12 -2.16
C VAL A 105 -20.23 10.70 -1.61
N GLY A 106 -19.21 9.88 -1.85
CA GLY A 106 -19.11 8.50 -1.39
C GLY A 106 -17.83 8.17 -0.63
N PRO A 107 -17.80 7.07 0.11
CA PRO A 107 -16.61 6.57 0.79
C PRO A 107 -15.61 5.98 -0.20
N ASP A 108 -14.36 5.73 0.23
CA ASP A 108 -13.37 5.04 -0.59
C ASP A 108 -13.78 3.60 -0.93
N LEU A 109 -13.34 3.13 -2.09
CA LEU A 109 -13.71 1.82 -2.62
C LEU A 109 -13.48 0.67 -1.62
N TYR A 110 -12.37 0.69 -0.86
CA TYR A 110 -12.09 -0.39 0.09
C TYR A 110 -13.13 -0.48 1.21
N LYS A 111 -13.74 0.64 1.59
CA LYS A 111 -14.85 0.66 2.53
C LYS A 111 -16.12 0.06 1.90
N VAL A 112 -16.39 0.40 0.65
CA VAL A 112 -17.54 -0.14 -0.09
C VAL A 112 -17.39 -1.64 -0.30
N THR A 113 -16.21 -2.10 -0.72
CA THR A 113 -15.91 -3.54 -0.86
C THR A 113 -16.09 -4.28 0.46
N ALA A 114 -15.52 -3.77 1.57
CA ALA A 114 -15.70 -4.39 2.88
C ALA A 114 -17.18 -4.47 3.30
N SER A 115 -17.96 -3.43 3.03
CA SER A 115 -19.41 -3.40 3.27
C SER A 115 -20.13 -4.51 2.51
N ARG A 116 -19.82 -4.69 1.23
CA ARG A 116 -20.41 -5.74 0.40
C ARG A 116 -20.01 -7.15 0.84
N VAL A 117 -18.73 -7.37 1.11
CA VAL A 117 -18.18 -8.66 1.58
C VAL A 117 -18.76 -9.06 2.94
N LEU A 118 -18.97 -8.10 3.83
CA LEU A 118 -19.49 -8.36 5.17
C LEU A 118 -21.02 -8.29 5.30
N GLY A 119 -21.70 -7.76 4.28
CA GLY A 119 -23.13 -7.49 4.32
C GLY A 119 -23.51 -6.44 5.37
N LYS A 120 -22.63 -5.47 5.67
CA LYS A 120 -22.83 -4.40 6.66
C LYS A 120 -22.99 -3.04 6.01
N PRO A 121 -23.71 -2.09 6.64
CA PRO A 121 -23.71 -0.69 6.22
C PRO A 121 -22.29 -0.12 6.16
N VAL A 122 -22.02 0.71 5.17
CA VAL A 122 -20.66 1.24 4.93
C VAL A 122 -20.17 2.13 6.08
N GLU A 123 -21.08 2.77 6.79
CA GLU A 123 -20.81 3.62 7.95
C GLU A 123 -20.27 2.81 9.14
N GLU A 124 -20.69 1.54 9.26
CA GLU A 124 -20.28 0.64 10.33
C GLU A 124 -18.95 -0.08 10.07
N ILE A 125 -18.38 0.11 8.86
CA ILE A 125 -17.10 -0.52 8.50
C ILE A 125 -15.95 0.12 9.27
N THR A 126 -15.35 -0.65 10.14
CA THR A 126 -14.18 -0.26 10.93
C THR A 126 -12.91 -0.15 10.06
N LYS A 127 -11.88 0.53 10.59
CA LYS A 127 -10.58 0.62 9.92
C LYS A 127 -9.93 -0.76 9.68
N ALA A 128 -10.10 -1.69 10.62
CA ALA A 128 -9.59 -3.06 10.48
C ALA A 128 -10.35 -3.84 9.40
N GLU A 129 -11.67 -3.77 9.36
CA GLU A 129 -12.50 -4.41 8.34
C GLU A 129 -12.21 -3.83 6.95
N ARG A 130 -12.10 -2.50 6.83
CA ARG A 130 -11.67 -1.85 5.58
C ARG A 130 -10.33 -2.41 5.08
N GLN A 131 -9.38 -2.66 5.98
CA GLN A 131 -8.08 -3.23 5.61
C GLN A 131 -8.21 -4.70 5.22
N ASN A 132 -8.85 -5.51 6.06
CA ASN A 132 -8.82 -6.98 5.95
C ASN A 132 -9.82 -7.52 4.92
N GLN A 133 -11.02 -6.95 4.84
CA GLN A 133 -12.11 -7.37 3.95
C GLN A 133 -12.32 -6.44 2.75
N GLY A 134 -11.67 -5.28 2.75
CA GLY A 134 -11.68 -4.34 1.63
C GLY A 134 -10.37 -4.37 0.86
N LYS A 135 -9.33 -3.74 1.39
CA LYS A 135 -8.09 -3.49 0.67
C LYS A 135 -7.34 -4.78 0.27
N VAL A 136 -7.18 -5.71 1.20
CA VAL A 136 -6.41 -6.95 0.92
C VAL A 136 -7.09 -7.81 -0.14
N PRO A 137 -8.41 -8.09 -0.09
CA PRO A 137 -9.10 -8.83 -1.15
C PRO A 137 -9.05 -8.13 -2.51
N GLU A 138 -9.25 -6.80 -2.56
CA GLU A 138 -9.14 -6.04 -3.82
C GLU A 138 -7.80 -6.27 -4.53
N LEU A 139 -6.71 -6.16 -3.77
CA LEU A 139 -5.36 -6.31 -4.31
C LEU A 139 -4.99 -7.78 -4.62
N ALA A 140 -5.59 -8.74 -3.92
CA ALA A 140 -5.25 -10.16 -4.06
C ALA A 140 -6.13 -10.89 -5.06
N CYS A 141 -7.44 -10.59 -5.09
CA CYS A 141 -8.43 -11.37 -5.84
C CYS A 141 -8.69 -10.80 -7.24
N GLY A 142 -8.45 -9.52 -7.49
CA GLY A 142 -8.76 -8.84 -8.75
C GLY A 142 -8.16 -9.50 -10.02
N TYR A 143 -7.11 -10.30 -9.85
CA TYR A 143 -6.42 -11.02 -10.94
C TYR A 143 -6.47 -12.55 -10.73
N GLN A 144 -7.64 -13.10 -10.50
CA GLN A 144 -7.88 -14.53 -10.23
C GLN A 144 -7.21 -15.07 -8.95
N GLY A 145 -6.69 -14.20 -8.07
CA GLY A 145 -6.08 -14.63 -6.82
C GLY A 145 -7.05 -15.45 -5.95
N GLY A 146 -6.53 -16.51 -5.35
CA GLY A 146 -7.25 -17.33 -4.37
C GLY A 146 -6.74 -17.11 -2.95
N VAL A 147 -7.05 -18.04 -2.06
CA VAL A 147 -6.68 -18.00 -0.62
C VAL A 147 -5.19 -17.72 -0.41
N HIS A 148 -4.33 -18.42 -1.15
CA HIS A 148 -2.88 -18.23 -1.01
C HIS A 148 -2.41 -16.82 -1.40
N ALA A 149 -2.95 -16.26 -2.50
CA ALA A 149 -2.65 -14.89 -2.92
C ALA A 149 -3.14 -13.88 -1.88
N PHE A 150 -4.34 -14.09 -1.34
CA PHE A 150 -4.92 -13.28 -0.27
C PHE A 150 -4.04 -13.28 0.99
N GLN A 151 -3.62 -14.45 1.46
CA GLN A 151 -2.76 -14.57 2.64
C GLN A 151 -1.37 -13.95 2.43
N LYS A 152 -0.77 -14.18 1.26
CA LYS A 152 0.52 -13.59 0.90
C LYS A 152 0.44 -12.05 0.82
N MET A 153 -0.64 -11.53 0.27
CA MET A 153 -0.89 -10.08 0.24
C MET A 153 -1.16 -9.56 1.64
N GLY A 154 -2.00 -10.25 2.42
CA GLY A 154 -2.33 -9.89 3.80
C GLY A 154 -1.08 -9.77 4.68
N ALA A 155 -0.15 -10.70 4.57
CA ALA A 155 1.09 -10.69 5.36
C ALA A 155 1.90 -9.39 5.15
N LYS A 156 1.91 -8.81 3.93
CA LYS A 156 2.57 -7.52 3.65
C LYS A 156 1.92 -6.35 4.39
N TYR A 157 0.66 -6.48 4.77
CA TYR A 157 -0.12 -5.47 5.48
C TYR A 157 -0.34 -5.83 6.96
N GLY A 158 0.41 -6.79 7.49
CA GLY A 158 0.27 -7.24 8.89
C GLY A 158 -1.03 -7.99 9.18
N VAL A 159 -1.71 -8.51 8.14
CA VAL A 159 -2.98 -9.24 8.25
C VAL A 159 -2.71 -10.73 8.22
N SER A 160 -3.03 -11.43 9.33
CA SER A 160 -2.96 -12.88 9.43
C SER A 160 -4.35 -13.43 9.66
N ILE A 161 -4.86 -14.21 8.70
CA ILE A 161 -6.22 -14.78 8.75
C ILE A 161 -6.13 -16.29 8.54
N PRO A 162 -6.78 -17.11 9.39
CA PRO A 162 -6.84 -18.56 9.21
C PRO A 162 -7.47 -18.95 7.87
N ASP A 163 -7.04 -20.08 7.30
CA ASP A 163 -7.46 -20.58 5.98
C ASP A 163 -8.95 -20.58 5.76
N LYS A 164 -9.71 -21.04 6.74
CA LYS A 164 -11.18 -21.11 6.66
C LYS A 164 -11.81 -19.73 6.48
N HIS A 165 -11.34 -18.73 7.22
CA HIS A 165 -11.84 -17.36 7.11
C HIS A 165 -11.34 -16.70 5.81
N ALA A 166 -10.09 -16.96 5.43
CA ALA A 166 -9.54 -16.48 4.17
C ALA A 166 -10.33 -17.02 2.95
N LEU A 167 -10.69 -18.30 2.97
CA LEU A 167 -11.52 -18.92 1.94
C LEU A 167 -12.90 -18.25 1.86
N GLN A 168 -13.51 -17.95 3.01
CA GLN A 168 -14.83 -17.29 3.06
C GLN A 168 -14.72 -15.88 2.44
N ILE A 169 -13.75 -15.07 2.86
CA ILE A 169 -13.54 -13.72 2.33
C ILE A 169 -13.33 -13.73 0.80
N VAL A 170 -12.54 -14.66 0.29
CA VAL A 170 -12.31 -14.80 -1.15
C VAL A 170 -13.60 -15.16 -1.90
N ARG A 171 -14.45 -16.01 -1.33
CA ARG A 171 -15.77 -16.36 -1.90
C ARG A 171 -16.70 -15.15 -1.90
N ASP A 172 -16.83 -14.47 -0.76
CA ASP A 172 -17.72 -13.33 -0.60
C ASP A 172 -17.30 -12.18 -1.54
N TRP A 173 -15.99 -11.97 -1.71
CA TRP A 173 -15.46 -11.01 -2.67
C TRP A 173 -15.84 -11.38 -4.11
N ARG A 174 -15.70 -12.64 -4.50
CA ARG A 174 -16.08 -13.10 -5.84
C ARG A 174 -17.57 -13.01 -6.10
N GLU A 175 -18.39 -13.23 -5.09
CA GLU A 175 -19.85 -13.04 -5.18
C GLU A 175 -20.22 -11.55 -5.30
N ALA A 176 -19.45 -10.67 -4.67
CA ALA A 176 -19.64 -9.22 -4.76
C ALA A 176 -19.19 -8.62 -6.10
N ASP A 177 -18.28 -9.29 -6.82
CA ASP A 177 -17.65 -8.84 -8.06
C ASP A 177 -17.88 -9.82 -9.24
N PRO A 178 -19.13 -10.13 -9.60
CA PRO A 178 -19.45 -11.19 -10.56
C PRO A 178 -18.95 -10.90 -11.98
N ALA A 179 -18.95 -9.64 -12.44
CA ALA A 179 -18.49 -9.28 -13.77
C ALA A 179 -16.96 -9.44 -13.88
N ILE A 180 -16.21 -9.07 -12.85
CA ILE A 180 -14.77 -9.30 -12.80
C ILE A 180 -14.47 -10.81 -12.84
N VAL A 181 -15.20 -11.61 -12.06
CA VAL A 181 -15.01 -13.07 -12.05
C VAL A 181 -15.31 -13.66 -13.42
N GLN A 182 -16.40 -13.24 -14.08
CA GLN A 182 -16.76 -13.71 -15.43
C GLN A 182 -15.68 -13.37 -16.44
N SER A 183 -15.13 -12.15 -16.40
CA SER A 183 -14.09 -11.70 -17.35
C SER A 183 -12.80 -12.52 -17.34
N TRP A 184 -12.59 -13.36 -16.33
CA TRP A 184 -11.43 -14.25 -16.29
C TRP A 184 -11.57 -15.47 -17.21
N TYR A 185 -12.77 -15.76 -17.68
CA TYR A 185 -13.10 -16.96 -18.46
C TYR A 185 -13.54 -16.62 -19.89
N ASP A 186 -13.70 -15.33 -20.19
CA ASP A 186 -13.99 -14.81 -21.53
C ASP A 186 -12.69 -14.56 -22.34
#